data_16a41a4ff5bb16c9e3f856821b73c7bb
#
_entry.id   16a41a4ff5bb16c9e3f856821b73c7bb
#
_cell.length_a   1.000
_cell.length_b   1.000
_cell.length_c   1.000
_cell.angle_alpha   90.00
_cell.angle_beta   90.00
_cell.angle_gamma   90.00
#
_symmetry.space_group_name_H-M   'P 1'
#
loop_
_entity.id
_entity.type
_entity.pdbx_description
1 polymer ?
#
loop_
_entity_poly.entity_id
_entity_poly.type
_entity_poly.pdbx_seq_one_letter_code
_entity_poly.pdbx_strand_id
1 'polypeptide(L)'
;MFKISWIQFAQLLAYAAIMGSCQIIMAKASKQIGGNIAESSLVSGIFSSYWLFMALFIYAIATGIWLLILFSVDIRIAYPIASTSVIFASLLQSYLDGRFPPTSYWLGIITVLVGLTLINQSSR
;
A
#
# COMPACT_ATOMS: atom_id res chain seq x y z
N MET A 1 -15.39 -22.61 -3.44
CA MET A 1 -15.00 -21.55 -4.36
C MET A 1 -15.21 -20.18 -3.71
N PHE A 2 -14.24 -19.33 -3.81
CA PHE A 2 -14.32 -17.99 -3.22
C PHE A 2 -15.06 -17.06 -4.18
N LYS A 3 -16.16 -16.53 -3.73
CA LYS A 3 -16.90 -15.53 -4.49
C LYS A 3 -16.98 -14.26 -3.68
N ILE A 4 -16.59 -13.15 -4.31
CA ILE A 4 -16.76 -11.84 -3.72
C ILE A 4 -17.71 -11.04 -4.61
N SER A 5 -18.50 -10.18 -3.98
CA SER A 5 -19.39 -9.31 -4.73
C SER A 5 -18.59 -8.20 -5.43
N TRP A 6 -19.21 -7.58 -6.40
CA TRP A 6 -18.60 -6.42 -7.05
C TRP A 6 -18.30 -5.31 -6.05
N ILE A 7 -19.17 -5.15 -5.06
CA ILE A 7 -18.97 -4.14 -4.01
C ILE A 7 -17.71 -4.46 -3.20
N GLN A 8 -17.55 -5.73 -2.81
CA GLN A 8 -16.37 -6.15 -2.06
C GLN A 8 -15.10 -5.98 -2.88
N PHE A 9 -15.14 -6.33 -4.15
CA PHE A 9 -14.01 -6.16 -5.05
C PHE A 9 -13.64 -4.68 -5.19
N ALA A 10 -14.65 -3.81 -5.35
CA ALA A 10 -14.43 -2.38 -5.43
C ALA A 10 -13.83 -1.83 -4.14
N GLN A 11 -14.29 -2.31 -2.99
CA GLN A 11 -13.72 -1.91 -1.70
C GLN A 11 -12.25 -2.29 -1.59
N LEU A 12 -11.90 -3.49 -2.04
CA LEU A 12 -10.51 -3.95 -2.00
C LEU A 12 -9.62 -3.14 -2.94
N LEU A 13 -10.12 -2.81 -4.13
CA LEU A 13 -9.37 -1.97 -5.06
C LEU A 13 -9.20 -0.55 -4.52
N ALA A 14 -10.25 0.00 -3.91
CA ALA A 14 -10.17 1.32 -3.28
C ALA A 14 -9.15 1.30 -2.15
N TYR A 15 -9.18 0.26 -1.32
CA TYR A 15 -8.20 0.10 -0.24
C TYR A 15 -6.78 0.02 -0.81
N ALA A 16 -6.59 -0.76 -1.88
CA ALA A 16 -5.27 -0.91 -2.50
C ALA A 16 -4.77 0.43 -3.03
N ALA A 17 -5.64 1.23 -3.65
CA ALA A 17 -5.27 2.55 -4.15
C ALA A 17 -4.89 3.49 -3.00
N ILE A 18 -5.66 3.48 -1.91
CA ILE A 18 -5.37 4.29 -0.73
C ILE A 18 -4.03 3.89 -0.13
N MET A 19 -3.78 2.60 0.01
CA MET A 19 -2.52 2.11 0.56
C MET A 19 -1.33 2.44 -0.33
N GLY A 20 -1.51 2.30 -1.65
CA GLY A 20 -0.46 2.66 -2.59
C GLY A 20 -0.10 4.15 -2.50
N SER A 21 -1.12 5.00 -2.41
CA SER A 21 -0.91 6.45 -2.24
C SER A 21 -0.25 6.75 -0.90
N CYS A 22 -0.68 6.06 0.16
CA CYS A 22 -0.11 6.24 1.49
C CYS A 22 1.38 5.91 1.53
N GLN A 23 1.82 4.89 0.78
CA GLN A 23 3.22 4.55 0.69
C GLN A 23 4.06 5.70 0.12
N ILE A 24 3.52 6.43 -0.86
CA ILE A 24 4.21 7.61 -1.40
C ILE A 24 4.33 8.69 -0.34
N ILE A 25 3.27 8.93 0.42
CA ILE A 25 3.29 9.92 1.51
C ILE A 25 4.29 9.49 2.59
N MET A 26 4.33 8.20 2.92
CA MET A 26 5.31 7.68 3.88
C MET A 26 6.74 7.88 3.40
N ALA A 27 6.99 7.70 2.09
CA ALA A 27 8.31 7.94 1.52
C ALA A 27 8.71 9.41 1.67
N LYS A 28 7.77 10.32 1.43
CA LYS A 28 8.02 11.76 1.63
C LYS A 28 8.29 12.07 3.10
N ALA A 29 7.54 11.46 4.01
CA ALA A 29 7.74 11.63 5.45
C ALA A 29 9.13 11.15 5.84
N SER A 30 9.57 10.02 5.32
CA SER A 30 10.89 9.48 5.61
C SER A 30 12.00 10.44 5.19
N LYS A 31 11.88 11.03 4.01
CA LYS A 31 12.87 12.01 3.54
C LYS A 31 12.86 13.28 4.39
N GLN A 32 11.67 13.74 4.79
CA GLN A 32 11.56 14.92 5.64
C GLN A 32 12.18 14.66 7.02
N ILE A 33 11.93 13.50 7.61
CA ILE A 33 12.52 13.12 8.88
C ILE A 33 14.04 13.08 8.76
N GLY A 34 14.56 12.48 7.69
CA GLY A 34 16.00 12.42 7.46
C GLY A 34 16.64 13.80 7.42
N GLY A 35 16.00 14.75 6.73
CA GLY A 35 16.47 16.12 6.69
C GLY A 35 16.42 16.79 8.06
N ASN A 36 15.32 16.58 8.80
CA ASN A 36 15.15 17.16 10.13
C ASN A 36 16.16 16.61 11.14
N ILE A 37 16.49 15.32 11.05
CA ILE A 37 17.48 14.69 11.93
C ILE A 37 18.85 15.32 11.74
N ALA A 38 19.20 15.68 10.51
CA ALA A 38 20.49 16.31 10.21
C ALA A 38 20.64 17.65 10.93
N GLU A 39 19.52 18.33 11.22
CA GLU A 39 19.51 19.63 11.87
C GLU A 39 19.28 19.55 13.38
N SER A 40 18.65 18.47 13.85
CA SER A 40 18.25 18.33 15.25
C SER A 40 18.27 16.86 15.67
N SER A 41 17.60 16.52 16.77
CA SER A 41 17.56 15.15 17.26
C SER A 41 16.53 14.30 16.47
N LEU A 42 16.64 12.99 16.59
CA LEU A 42 15.70 12.04 15.98
C LEU A 42 14.27 12.31 16.43
N VAL A 43 14.06 12.51 17.74
CA VAL A 43 12.73 12.75 18.29
C VAL A 43 12.13 14.03 17.72
N SER A 44 12.92 15.10 17.71
CA SER A 44 12.49 16.39 17.17
C SER A 44 12.18 16.27 15.66
N GLY A 45 13.01 15.52 14.92
CA GLY A 45 12.79 15.32 13.49
C GLY A 45 11.48 14.63 13.19
N ILE A 46 11.15 13.60 13.98
CA ILE A 46 9.91 12.87 13.80
C ILE A 46 8.69 13.76 14.10
N PHE A 47 8.71 14.46 15.23
CA PHE A 47 7.58 15.29 15.63
C PHE A 47 7.41 16.52 14.74
N SER A 48 8.45 16.93 14.02
CA SER A 48 8.38 18.06 13.10
C SER A 48 7.85 17.69 11.71
N SER A 49 7.65 16.40 11.43
CA SER A 49 7.23 15.95 10.11
C SER A 49 5.72 15.94 9.98
N TYR A 50 5.17 16.94 9.30
CA TYR A 50 3.73 16.95 9.02
C TYR A 50 3.32 15.86 8.05
N TRP A 51 4.21 15.44 7.14
CA TRP A 51 3.94 14.34 6.23
C TRP A 51 3.71 13.04 6.98
N LEU A 52 4.47 12.83 8.08
CA LEU A 52 4.28 11.64 8.91
C LEU A 52 2.90 11.64 9.55
N PHE A 53 2.47 12.77 10.10
CA PHE A 53 1.15 12.84 10.73
C PHE A 53 0.03 12.65 9.73
N MET A 54 0.19 13.18 8.51
CA MET A 54 -0.76 12.96 7.44
C MET A 54 -0.82 11.48 7.06
N ALA A 55 0.34 10.83 6.93
CA ALA A 55 0.40 9.42 6.60
C ALA A 55 -0.25 8.56 7.67
N LEU A 56 0.00 8.86 8.95
CA LEU A 56 -0.59 8.13 10.06
C LEU A 56 -2.11 8.28 10.08
N PHE A 57 -2.62 9.45 9.77
CA PHE A 57 -4.06 9.69 9.69
C PHE A 57 -4.69 8.83 8.58
N ILE A 58 -4.07 8.83 7.40
CA ILE A 58 -4.55 8.02 6.28
C ILE A 58 -4.45 6.53 6.62
N TYR A 59 -3.38 6.11 7.28
CA TYR A 59 -3.22 4.74 7.73
C TYR A 59 -4.31 4.32 8.70
N ALA A 60 -4.70 5.20 9.61
CA ALA A 60 -5.77 4.90 10.57
C ALA A 60 -7.09 4.65 9.82
N ILE A 61 -7.39 5.50 8.84
CA ILE A 61 -8.58 5.33 8.01
C ILE A 61 -8.50 4.03 7.23
N ALA A 62 -7.34 3.75 6.62
CA ALA A 62 -7.14 2.52 5.85
C ALA A 62 -7.28 1.28 6.72
N THR A 63 -6.78 1.33 7.96
CA THR A 63 -6.93 0.22 8.91
C THR A 63 -8.40 -0.04 9.22
N GLY A 64 -9.18 1.02 9.42
CA GLY A 64 -10.62 0.88 9.63
C GLY A 64 -11.30 0.22 8.44
N ILE A 65 -10.96 0.65 7.23
CA ILE A 65 -11.51 0.05 6.01
C ILE A 65 -11.11 -1.41 5.91
N TRP A 66 -9.84 -1.73 6.22
CA TRP A 66 -9.33 -3.10 6.18
C TRP A 66 -10.10 -4.00 7.15
N LEU A 67 -10.35 -3.51 8.36
CA LEU A 67 -11.12 -4.28 9.34
C LEU A 67 -12.54 -4.55 8.84
N LEU A 68 -13.17 -3.56 8.20
CA LEU A 68 -14.51 -3.75 7.63
C LEU A 68 -14.47 -4.77 6.50
N ILE A 69 -13.44 -4.75 5.68
CA ILE A 69 -13.29 -5.73 4.60
C ILE A 69 -13.13 -7.14 5.17
N LEU A 70 -12.27 -7.30 6.18
CA LEU A 70 -12.03 -8.60 6.79
C LEU A 70 -13.27 -9.13 7.53
N PHE A 71 -14.18 -8.25 7.91
CA PHE A 71 -15.42 -8.66 8.54
C PHE A 71 -16.27 -9.54 7.61
N SER A 72 -16.22 -9.27 6.32
CA SER A 72 -17.05 -9.96 5.34
C SER A 72 -16.27 -10.79 4.32
N VAL A 73 -14.96 -10.56 4.19
CA VAL A 73 -14.12 -11.24 3.19
C VAL A 73 -12.99 -11.96 3.91
N ASP A 74 -12.79 -13.23 3.53
CA ASP A 74 -11.69 -14.03 4.08
C ASP A 74 -10.35 -13.39 3.70
N ILE A 75 -9.42 -13.36 4.65
CA ILE A 75 -8.09 -12.77 4.45
C ILE A 75 -7.35 -13.45 3.29
N ARG A 76 -7.61 -14.74 3.07
CA ARG A 76 -6.98 -15.49 1.98
C ARG A 76 -7.40 -14.99 0.60
N ILE A 77 -8.54 -14.32 0.52
CA ILE A 77 -9.02 -13.67 -0.70
C ILE A 77 -8.61 -12.20 -0.71
N ALA A 78 -8.79 -11.52 0.42
CA ALA A 78 -8.58 -10.09 0.52
C ALA A 78 -7.11 -9.71 0.33
N TYR A 79 -6.20 -10.50 0.90
CA TYR A 79 -4.78 -10.15 0.91
C TYR A 79 -4.17 -10.11 -0.49
N PRO A 80 -4.36 -11.12 -1.35
CA PRO A 80 -3.82 -11.03 -2.72
C PRO A 80 -4.36 -9.84 -3.50
N ILE A 81 -5.63 -9.52 -3.34
CA ILE A 81 -6.23 -8.38 -4.04
C ILE A 81 -5.66 -7.08 -3.49
N ALA A 82 -5.55 -6.97 -2.16
CA ALA A 82 -4.97 -5.78 -1.53
C ALA A 82 -3.50 -5.59 -1.95
N SER A 83 -2.79 -6.66 -2.27
CA SER A 83 -1.40 -6.59 -2.71
C SER A 83 -1.24 -5.82 -4.02
N THR A 84 -2.32 -5.59 -4.76
CA THR A 84 -2.27 -4.74 -5.95
C THR A 84 -1.88 -3.30 -5.60
N SER A 85 -1.86 -2.94 -4.31
CA SER A 85 -1.36 -1.64 -3.87
C SER A 85 0.08 -1.39 -4.34
N VAL A 86 0.88 -2.45 -4.51
CA VAL A 86 2.23 -2.34 -5.06
C VAL A 86 2.20 -1.72 -6.45
N ILE A 87 1.23 -2.14 -7.27
CA ILE A 87 1.08 -1.62 -8.62
C ILE A 87 0.70 -0.14 -8.57
N PHE A 88 -0.27 0.22 -7.73
CA PHE A 88 -0.68 1.62 -7.58
C PHE A 88 0.47 2.49 -7.11
N ALA A 89 1.23 2.03 -6.11
CA ALA A 89 2.38 2.78 -5.60
C ALA A 89 3.44 2.96 -6.69
N SER A 90 3.73 1.90 -7.44
CA SER A 90 4.74 1.94 -8.50
C SER A 90 4.33 2.88 -9.63
N LEU A 91 3.07 2.82 -10.04
CA LEU A 91 2.56 3.68 -11.11
C LEU A 91 2.57 5.14 -10.68
N LEU A 92 2.12 5.41 -9.46
CA LEU A 92 2.08 6.77 -8.96
C LEU A 92 3.48 7.35 -8.81
N GLN A 93 4.42 6.55 -8.26
CA GLN A 93 5.81 6.99 -8.12
C GLN A 93 6.45 7.24 -9.48
N SER A 94 6.18 6.36 -10.46
CA SER A 94 6.69 6.53 -11.83
C SER A 94 6.15 7.81 -12.46
N TYR A 95 4.89 8.12 -12.23
CA TYR A 95 4.29 9.36 -12.72
C TYR A 95 4.96 10.58 -12.11
N LEU A 96 5.20 10.55 -10.79
CA LEU A 96 5.82 11.67 -10.08
C LEU A 96 7.28 11.86 -10.49
N ASP A 97 8.02 10.76 -10.70
CA ASP A 97 9.43 10.82 -11.07
C ASP A 97 9.66 11.01 -12.56
N GLY A 98 8.63 10.79 -13.38
CA GLY A 98 8.76 10.85 -14.82
C GLY A 98 9.55 9.70 -15.43
N ARG A 99 9.74 8.60 -14.69
CA ARG A 99 10.49 7.43 -15.16
C ARG A 99 9.75 6.16 -14.78
N PHE A 100 9.71 5.22 -15.72
CA PHE A 100 9.12 3.91 -15.47
C PHE A 100 10.19 2.93 -15.01
N PRO A 101 9.85 2.00 -14.10
CA PRO A 101 10.78 0.95 -13.70
C PRO A 101 11.15 0.06 -14.89
N PRO A 102 12.31 -0.61 -14.82
CA PRO A 102 12.71 -1.53 -15.89
C PRO A 102 11.77 -2.73 -15.98
N THR A 103 11.81 -3.41 -17.13
CA THR A 103 10.96 -4.57 -17.38
C THR A 103 11.11 -5.66 -16.33
N SER A 104 12.34 -5.87 -15.82
CA SER A 104 12.57 -6.86 -14.77
C SER A 104 11.77 -6.59 -13.51
N TYR A 105 11.57 -5.32 -13.17
CA TYR A 105 10.76 -4.94 -12.00
C TYR A 105 9.30 -5.39 -12.18
N TRP A 106 8.74 -5.12 -13.36
CA TRP A 106 7.36 -5.50 -13.65
C TRP A 106 7.18 -7.02 -13.70
N LEU A 107 8.19 -7.73 -14.22
CA LEU A 107 8.16 -9.20 -14.20
C LEU A 107 8.17 -9.72 -12.77
N GLY A 108 8.95 -9.08 -11.89
CA GLY A 108 8.96 -9.44 -10.47
C GLY A 108 7.60 -9.24 -9.81
N ILE A 109 6.93 -8.12 -10.10
CA ILE A 109 5.59 -7.84 -9.56
C ILE A 109 4.60 -8.90 -10.03
N ILE A 110 4.62 -9.23 -11.31
CA ILE A 110 3.73 -10.26 -11.86
C ILE A 110 3.97 -11.60 -11.17
N THR A 111 5.24 -11.96 -10.97
CA THR A 111 5.59 -13.20 -10.28
C THR A 111 5.05 -13.24 -8.86
N VAL A 112 5.17 -12.13 -8.13
CA VAL A 112 4.65 -12.03 -6.77
C VAL A 112 3.14 -12.20 -6.76
N LEU A 113 2.44 -11.52 -7.66
CA LEU A 113 0.98 -11.61 -7.71
C LEU A 113 0.51 -13.02 -8.06
N VAL A 114 1.21 -13.68 -8.99
CA VAL A 114 0.91 -15.07 -9.33
C VAL A 114 1.13 -15.98 -8.12
N GLY A 115 2.25 -15.78 -7.41
CA GLY A 115 2.55 -16.53 -6.20
C GLY A 115 1.48 -16.38 -5.13
N LEU A 116 1.03 -15.14 -4.90
CA LEU A 116 -0.03 -14.88 -3.92
C LEU A 116 -1.34 -15.57 -4.31
N THR A 117 -1.66 -15.55 -5.60
CA THR A 117 -2.86 -16.22 -6.10
C THR A 117 -2.79 -17.72 -5.89
N LEU A 118 -1.63 -18.33 -6.14
CA LEU A 118 -1.42 -19.75 -5.92
C LEU A 118 -1.55 -20.12 -4.44
N ILE A 119 -0.99 -19.30 -3.56
CA ILE A 119 -1.11 -19.49 -2.11
C ILE A 119 -2.58 -19.45 -1.71
N ASN A 120 -3.32 -18.51 -2.22
CA ASN A 120 -4.74 -18.35 -1.93
C ASN A 120 -5.52 -19.60 -2.34
N GLN A 121 -5.24 -20.13 -3.52
CA GLN A 121 -5.90 -21.34 -4.00
C GLN A 121 -5.53 -22.57 -3.18
N SER A 122 -4.28 -22.66 -2.76
CA SER A 122 -3.79 -23.80 -1.98
C SER A 122 -4.34 -23.81 -0.56
N SER A 123 -4.80 -22.66 -0.07
CA SER A 123 -5.27 -22.50 1.30
C SER A 123 -6.70 -22.98 1.55
N ARG A 124 -7.34 -23.49 0.53
CA ARG A 124 -8.72 -23.98 0.67
C ARG A 124 -8.83 -25.16 1.62
#